data_6ba90bb41f458d416cce9b6e3afcf71a
#
_entry.id   6ba90bb41f458d416cce9b6e3afcf71a
#
_cell.length_a   1.000
_cell.length_b   1.000
_cell.length_c   1.000
_cell.angle_alpha   90.00
_cell.angle_beta   90.00
_cell.angle_gamma   90.00
#
_symmetry.space_group_name_H-M   'P 1'
#
loop_
_entity.id
_entity.type
_entity.pdbx_description
1 polymer ?
#
loop_
_entity_poly.entity_id
_entity_poly.type
_entity_poly.pdbx_seq_one_letter_code
_entity_poly.pdbx_strand_id
1 'polypeptide(L)'
;MIFANHCPLLYFSKISIIFSYIAQLNVWRVIAVSKMRGQDIANNVLPGLGYVIAFLVALGGLAFNIGNVGGAGLGLNVIFGVDVKIGAAIGGVIGIILFSSKSASSIMDRVTQVLGALMIILIAFVAIKTQPPVGEALKSAVGPSGGFNSILQPTLTLIGGTVGGYIIFSGGHRLID
;
A
#
# COMPACT_ATOMS: atom_id res chain seq x y z
N MET A 1 -18.46 -20.80 11.03
CA MET A 1 -17.42 -21.08 12.05
C MET A 1 -16.01 -20.60 11.66
N ILE A 2 -15.78 -20.16 10.40
CA ILE A 2 -14.46 -19.66 9.91
C ILE A 2 -14.22 -18.19 10.31
N PHE A 3 -15.26 -17.39 10.54
CA PHE A 3 -15.14 -15.95 10.83
C PHE A 3 -14.76 -15.59 12.29
N ALA A 4 -14.99 -16.48 13.25
CA ALA A 4 -14.73 -16.20 14.67
C ALA A 4 -13.24 -16.08 15.02
N ASN A 5 -12.33 -16.66 14.21
CA ASN A 5 -10.89 -16.64 14.46
C ASN A 5 -10.16 -15.49 13.74
N HIS A 6 -10.85 -14.66 12.93
CA HIS A 6 -10.24 -13.58 12.15
C HIS A 6 -10.48 -12.18 12.74
N CYS A 7 -11.04 -12.15 13.92
CA CYS A 7 -11.33 -10.95 14.70
C CYS A 7 -10.13 -10.04 15.00
N PRO A 8 -8.91 -10.55 15.18
CA PRO A 8 -7.73 -9.70 15.41
C PRO A 8 -7.39 -8.77 14.25
N LEU A 9 -7.62 -9.20 13.00
CA LEU A 9 -7.23 -8.44 11.80
C LEU A 9 -7.87 -7.04 11.73
N LEU A 10 -9.13 -6.88 12.14
CA LEU A 10 -9.80 -5.58 12.13
C LEU A 10 -9.23 -4.63 13.17
N TYR A 11 -8.87 -5.14 14.34
CA TYR A 11 -8.21 -4.36 15.37
C TYR A 11 -6.83 -3.86 14.91
N PHE A 12 -6.04 -4.74 14.29
CA PHE A 12 -4.72 -4.39 13.75
C PHE A 12 -4.81 -3.40 12.60
N SER A 13 -5.76 -3.59 11.70
CA SER A 13 -6.00 -2.67 10.59
C SER A 13 -6.32 -1.26 11.10
N LYS A 14 -7.16 -1.14 12.12
CA LYS A 14 -7.52 0.14 12.73
C LYS A 14 -6.31 0.84 13.35
N ILE A 15 -5.53 0.14 14.15
CA ILE A 15 -4.30 0.68 14.75
C ILE A 15 -3.33 1.11 13.64
N SER A 16 -3.09 0.26 12.66
CA SER A 16 -2.18 0.54 11.55
C SER A 16 -2.63 1.77 10.76
N ILE A 17 -3.92 1.94 10.50
CA ILE A 17 -4.47 3.10 9.79
C ILE A 17 -4.23 4.38 10.60
N ILE A 18 -4.50 4.36 11.92
CA ILE A 18 -4.30 5.53 12.79
C ILE A 18 -2.83 5.94 12.81
N PHE A 19 -1.91 4.98 13.03
CA PHE A 19 -0.48 5.26 13.03
C PHE A 19 0.01 5.78 11.67
N SER A 20 -0.43 5.15 10.59
CA SER A 20 -0.11 5.57 9.22
C SER A 20 -0.59 6.99 8.95
N TYR A 21 -1.81 7.31 9.34
CA TYR A 21 -2.39 8.64 9.16
C TYR A 21 -1.58 9.71 9.90
N ILE A 22 -1.26 9.48 11.19
CA ILE A 22 -0.46 10.42 11.98
C ILE A 22 0.93 10.60 11.37
N ALA A 23 1.60 9.51 10.99
CA ALA A 23 2.91 9.55 10.38
C ALA A 23 2.89 10.33 9.05
N GLN A 24 1.95 10.04 8.18
CA GLN A 24 1.81 10.69 6.88
C GLN A 24 1.51 12.18 7.01
N LEU A 25 0.62 12.59 7.92
CA LEU A 25 0.34 14.00 8.15
C LEU A 25 1.59 14.78 8.59
N ASN A 26 2.42 14.20 9.45
CA ASN A 26 3.65 14.84 9.88
C ASN A 26 4.66 14.94 8.73
N VAL A 27 4.84 13.88 7.95
CA VAL A 27 5.73 13.89 6.77
C VAL A 27 5.26 14.94 5.76
N TRP A 28 3.95 14.99 5.45
CA TRP A 28 3.40 15.99 4.55
C TRP A 28 3.65 17.43 5.03
N ARG A 29 3.45 17.70 6.32
CA ARG A 29 3.71 19.03 6.89
C ARG A 29 5.16 19.44 6.75
N VAL A 30 6.08 18.53 7.06
CA VAL A 30 7.52 18.80 6.96
C VAL A 30 7.92 19.08 5.51
N ILE A 31 7.46 18.27 4.56
CA ILE A 31 7.77 18.45 3.14
C ILE A 31 7.14 19.73 2.60
N ALA A 32 5.88 20.02 2.96
CA ALA A 32 5.17 21.21 2.51
C ALA A 32 5.85 22.51 2.96
N VAL A 33 6.37 22.53 4.20
CA VAL A 33 7.04 23.70 4.75
C VAL A 33 8.47 23.84 4.20
N SER A 34 9.21 22.74 4.12
CA SER A 34 10.61 22.75 3.69
C SER A 34 10.76 22.85 2.19
N LYS A 35 9.78 22.41 1.40
CA LYS A 35 9.84 22.27 -0.07
C LYS A 35 11.06 21.46 -0.56
N MET A 36 11.60 20.61 0.29
CA MET A 36 12.78 19.79 0.03
C MET A 36 12.39 18.33 -0.08
N ARG A 37 13.24 17.54 -0.72
CA ARG A 37 13.09 16.08 -0.72
C ARG A 37 13.31 15.55 0.69
N GLY A 38 12.59 14.51 1.08
CA GLY A 38 12.75 13.91 2.39
C GLY A 38 14.17 13.44 2.69
N GLN A 39 14.91 12.97 1.67
CA GLN A 39 16.32 12.57 1.78
C GLN A 39 17.23 13.76 2.13
N ASP A 40 16.97 14.93 1.53
CA ASP A 40 17.76 16.13 1.77
C ASP A 40 17.47 16.67 3.17
N ILE A 41 16.22 16.63 3.61
CA ILE A 41 15.84 16.97 4.98
C ILE A 41 16.55 16.05 5.98
N ALA A 42 16.58 14.74 5.73
CA ALA A 42 17.26 13.78 6.58
C ALA A 42 18.77 14.04 6.65
N ASN A 43 19.40 14.40 5.52
CA ASN A 43 20.83 14.75 5.48
C ASN A 43 21.13 16.05 6.23
N ASN A 44 20.19 17.00 6.29
CA ASN A 44 20.35 18.23 7.07
C ASN A 44 20.29 17.96 8.58
N VAL A 45 19.53 16.94 9.00
CA VAL A 45 19.46 16.52 10.41
C VAL A 45 20.70 15.71 10.81
N LEU A 46 21.08 14.74 9.99
CA LEU A 46 22.24 13.89 10.19
C LEU A 46 22.91 13.60 8.84
N PRO A 47 24.13 14.05 8.60
CA PRO A 47 24.85 13.78 7.36
C PRO A 47 24.96 12.27 7.09
N GLY A 48 24.57 11.85 5.90
CA GLY A 48 24.56 10.45 5.49
C GLY A 48 23.22 9.72 5.69
N LEU A 49 22.35 10.20 6.58
CA LEU A 49 21.05 9.55 6.87
C LEU A 49 20.15 9.50 5.62
N GLY A 50 20.18 10.51 4.79
CA GLY A 50 19.40 10.55 3.54
C GLY A 50 19.76 9.44 2.58
N TYR A 51 21.02 9.01 2.50
CA TYR A 51 21.44 7.88 1.66
C TYR A 51 20.93 6.54 2.22
N VAL A 52 20.96 6.36 3.53
CA VAL A 52 20.38 5.18 4.19
C VAL A 52 18.89 5.07 3.91
N ILE A 53 18.17 6.18 4.07
CA ILE A 53 16.74 6.22 3.79
C ILE A 53 16.47 5.97 2.29
N ALA A 54 17.22 6.58 1.39
CA ALA A 54 17.07 6.35 -0.05
C ALA A 54 17.28 4.86 -0.42
N PHE A 55 18.27 4.21 0.17
CA PHE A 55 18.50 2.78 -0.01
C PHE A 55 17.32 1.94 0.51
N LEU A 56 16.83 2.22 1.72
CA LEU A 56 15.68 1.50 2.29
C LEU A 56 14.41 1.71 1.46
N VAL A 57 14.19 2.93 0.95
CA VAL A 57 13.07 3.24 0.05
C VAL A 57 13.17 2.47 -1.26
N ALA A 58 14.36 2.40 -1.85
CA ALA A 58 14.59 1.64 -3.08
C ALA A 58 14.37 0.14 -2.86
N LEU A 59 14.87 -0.40 -1.76
CA LEU A 59 14.69 -1.81 -1.39
C LEU A 59 13.21 -2.14 -1.13
N GLY A 60 12.52 -1.27 -0.37
CA GLY A 60 11.08 -1.41 -0.12
C GLY A 60 10.25 -1.32 -1.39
N GLY A 61 10.59 -0.39 -2.29
CA GLY A 61 9.96 -0.26 -3.60
C GLY A 61 10.16 -1.50 -4.48
N LEU A 62 11.36 -2.09 -4.47
CA LEU A 62 11.64 -3.34 -5.17
C LEU A 62 10.78 -4.49 -4.64
N ALA A 63 10.74 -4.69 -3.33
CA ALA A 63 9.95 -5.73 -2.69
C ALA A 63 8.45 -5.56 -3.00
N PHE A 64 7.95 -4.32 -2.96
CA PHE A 64 6.56 -4.00 -3.28
C PHE A 64 6.22 -4.29 -4.75
N ASN A 65 7.11 -3.94 -5.68
CA ASN A 65 6.93 -4.22 -7.10
C ASN A 65 6.93 -5.72 -7.41
N ILE A 66 7.75 -6.51 -6.74
CA ILE A 66 7.70 -7.99 -6.86
C ILE A 66 6.31 -8.50 -6.46
N GLY A 67 5.76 -7.99 -5.35
CA GLY A 67 4.41 -8.32 -4.91
C GLY A 67 3.34 -7.93 -5.94
N ASN A 68 3.43 -6.74 -6.52
CA ASN A 68 2.49 -6.26 -7.54
C ASN A 68 2.52 -7.10 -8.82
N VAL A 69 3.71 -7.45 -9.30
CA VAL A 69 3.88 -8.32 -10.48
C VAL A 69 3.33 -9.72 -10.20
N GLY A 70 3.59 -10.27 -9.01
CA GLY A 70 3.00 -11.53 -8.56
C GLY A 70 1.47 -11.48 -8.48
N GLY A 71 0.93 -10.38 -7.95
CA GLY A 71 -0.52 -10.13 -7.89
C GLY A 71 -1.18 -10.05 -9.27
N ALA A 72 -0.53 -9.41 -10.25
CA ALA A 72 -1.00 -9.39 -11.63
C ALA A 72 -1.03 -10.81 -12.23
N GLY A 73 0.00 -11.63 -11.95
CA GLY A 73 0.04 -13.04 -12.35
C GLY A 73 -1.11 -13.84 -11.76
N LEU A 74 -1.39 -13.68 -10.47
CA LEU A 74 -2.52 -14.32 -9.81
C LEU A 74 -3.86 -13.87 -10.41
N GLY A 75 -4.03 -12.59 -10.69
CA GLY A 75 -5.23 -12.08 -11.34
C GLY A 75 -5.48 -12.70 -12.72
N LEU A 76 -4.44 -12.80 -13.57
CA LEU A 76 -4.52 -13.45 -14.87
C LEU A 76 -4.80 -14.95 -14.76
N ASN A 77 -4.25 -15.61 -13.74
CA ASN A 77 -4.55 -17.01 -13.46
C ASN A 77 -6.04 -17.22 -13.13
N VAL A 78 -6.60 -16.40 -12.27
CA VAL A 78 -8.01 -16.52 -11.86
C VAL A 78 -8.98 -16.27 -13.01
N ILE A 79 -8.67 -15.29 -13.90
CA ILE A 79 -9.58 -14.90 -14.99
C ILE A 79 -9.42 -15.80 -16.21
N PHE A 80 -8.19 -16.14 -16.58
CA PHE A 80 -7.87 -16.81 -17.84
C PHE A 80 -7.26 -18.21 -17.68
N GLY A 81 -7.00 -18.67 -16.44
CA GLY A 81 -6.36 -19.95 -16.19
C GLY A 81 -4.88 -20.02 -16.59
N VAL A 82 -4.25 -18.88 -16.87
CA VAL A 82 -2.83 -18.80 -17.26
C VAL A 82 -1.93 -19.11 -16.06
N ASP A 83 -0.82 -19.81 -16.27
CA ASP A 83 0.17 -20.02 -15.20
C ASP A 83 0.60 -18.70 -14.57
N VAL A 84 0.70 -18.66 -13.23
CA VAL A 84 1.00 -17.43 -12.46
C VAL A 84 2.31 -16.79 -12.90
N LYS A 85 3.34 -17.60 -13.23
CA LYS A 85 4.65 -17.08 -13.67
C LYS A 85 4.56 -16.41 -15.04
N ILE A 86 3.79 -17.03 -15.95
CA ILE A 86 3.54 -16.48 -17.29
C ILE A 86 2.72 -15.20 -17.17
N GLY A 87 1.67 -15.21 -16.36
CA GLY A 87 0.86 -14.03 -16.08
C GLY A 87 1.68 -12.89 -15.47
N ALA A 88 2.56 -13.19 -14.53
CA ALA A 88 3.48 -12.23 -13.93
C ALA A 88 4.45 -11.64 -14.97
N ALA A 89 5.02 -12.48 -15.87
CA ALA A 89 5.88 -12.02 -16.95
C ALA A 89 5.14 -11.08 -17.91
N ILE A 90 3.91 -11.42 -18.30
CA ILE A 90 3.05 -10.58 -19.15
C ILE A 90 2.79 -9.24 -18.47
N GLY A 91 2.38 -9.25 -17.19
CA GLY A 91 2.15 -8.03 -16.41
C GLY A 91 3.39 -7.15 -16.30
N GLY A 92 4.55 -7.76 -16.08
CA GLY A 92 5.84 -7.08 -16.04
C GLY A 92 6.19 -6.40 -17.37
N VAL A 93 6.03 -7.09 -18.49
CA VAL A 93 6.28 -6.55 -19.83
C VAL A 93 5.34 -5.39 -20.14
N ILE A 94 4.05 -5.54 -19.85
CA ILE A 94 3.08 -4.45 -20.03
C ILE A 94 3.47 -3.23 -19.16
N GLY A 95 3.88 -3.45 -17.93
CA GLY A 95 4.37 -2.39 -17.05
C GLY A 95 5.57 -1.66 -17.67
N ILE A 96 6.58 -2.38 -18.14
CA ILE A 96 7.77 -1.79 -18.79
C ILE A 96 7.37 -0.96 -20.01
N ILE A 97 6.50 -1.46 -20.88
CA ILE A 97 6.04 -0.74 -22.07
C ILE A 97 5.32 0.55 -21.67
N LEU A 98 4.41 0.49 -20.70
CA LEU A 98 3.67 1.65 -20.22
C LEU A 98 4.60 2.71 -19.64
N PHE A 99 5.57 2.32 -18.80
CA PHE A 99 6.50 3.25 -18.18
C PHE A 99 7.58 3.79 -19.16
N SER A 100 7.83 3.11 -20.25
CA SER A 100 8.76 3.58 -21.31
C SER A 100 8.13 4.66 -22.21
N SER A 101 6.82 4.86 -22.16
CA SER A 101 6.12 5.87 -22.95
C SER A 101 6.32 7.27 -22.37
N LYS A 102 6.56 8.28 -23.23
CA LYS A 102 6.63 9.69 -22.83
C LYS A 102 5.33 10.23 -22.24
N SER A 103 4.20 9.62 -22.56
CA SER A 103 2.86 9.94 -22.03
C SER A 103 2.45 9.04 -20.86
N ALA A 104 3.38 8.30 -20.26
CA ALA A 104 3.10 7.30 -19.23
C ALA A 104 2.27 7.87 -18.06
N SER A 105 2.59 9.07 -17.59
CA SER A 105 1.90 9.70 -16.46
C SER A 105 0.39 9.86 -16.73
N SER A 106 0.02 10.49 -17.86
CA SER A 106 -1.40 10.74 -18.19
C SER A 106 -2.18 9.45 -18.48
N ILE A 107 -1.54 8.45 -19.12
CA ILE A 107 -2.16 7.15 -19.38
C ILE A 107 -2.38 6.42 -18.05
N MET A 108 -1.35 6.40 -17.20
CA MET A 108 -1.44 5.77 -15.88
C MET A 108 -2.54 6.38 -15.02
N ASP A 109 -2.68 7.71 -15.01
CA ASP A 109 -3.73 8.38 -14.26
C ASP A 109 -5.13 7.92 -14.69
N ARG A 110 -5.39 7.85 -15.98
CA ARG A 110 -6.68 7.37 -16.52
C ARG A 110 -6.91 5.90 -16.21
N VAL A 111 -5.92 5.06 -16.44
CA VAL A 111 -6.01 3.61 -16.15
C VAL A 111 -6.27 3.40 -14.66
N THR A 112 -5.56 4.09 -13.79
CA THR A 112 -5.74 3.99 -12.34
C THR A 112 -7.11 4.46 -11.90
N GLN A 113 -7.63 5.55 -12.46
CA GLN A 113 -8.99 6.03 -12.18
C GLN A 113 -10.06 5.01 -12.58
N VAL A 114 -9.97 4.45 -13.78
CA VAL A 114 -10.93 3.44 -14.27
C VAL A 114 -10.86 2.17 -13.44
N LEU A 115 -9.66 1.65 -13.19
CA LEU A 115 -9.47 0.45 -12.38
C LEU A 115 -9.89 0.68 -10.92
N GLY A 116 -9.61 1.86 -10.36
CA GLY A 116 -10.04 2.24 -9.02
C GLY A 116 -11.57 2.29 -8.89
N ALA A 117 -12.25 2.90 -9.85
CA ALA A 117 -13.70 2.92 -9.90
C ALA A 117 -14.30 1.50 -10.02
N LEU A 118 -13.75 0.67 -10.90
CA LEU A 118 -14.15 -0.73 -11.05
C LEU A 118 -13.95 -1.51 -9.74
N MET A 119 -12.81 -1.32 -9.08
CA MET A 119 -12.52 -1.98 -7.81
C MET A 119 -13.52 -1.60 -6.71
N ILE A 120 -13.90 -0.31 -6.62
CA ILE A 120 -14.92 0.15 -5.67
C ILE A 120 -16.27 -0.52 -5.94
N ILE A 121 -16.69 -0.60 -7.21
CA ILE A 121 -17.94 -1.26 -7.61
C ILE A 121 -17.91 -2.75 -7.24
N LEU A 122 -16.80 -3.43 -7.53
CA LEU A 122 -16.63 -4.86 -7.19
C LEU A 122 -16.65 -5.11 -5.68
N ILE A 123 -15.97 -4.27 -4.89
CA ILE A 123 -15.98 -4.38 -3.43
C ILE A 123 -17.39 -4.16 -2.88
N ALA A 124 -18.10 -3.15 -3.37
CA ALA A 124 -19.48 -2.88 -2.99
C ALA A 124 -20.41 -4.07 -3.34
N PHE A 125 -20.27 -4.63 -4.54
CA PHE A 125 -21.01 -5.81 -4.95
C PHE A 125 -20.76 -7.02 -4.05
N VAL A 126 -19.47 -7.31 -3.75
CA VAL A 126 -19.10 -8.40 -2.85
C VAL A 126 -19.66 -8.15 -1.44
N ALA A 127 -19.54 -6.93 -0.91
CA ALA A 127 -20.07 -6.58 0.40
C ALA A 127 -21.60 -6.79 0.50
N ILE A 128 -22.35 -6.41 -0.54
CA ILE A 128 -23.80 -6.62 -0.59
C ILE A 128 -24.14 -8.12 -0.67
N LYS A 129 -23.38 -8.89 -1.47
CA LYS A 129 -23.64 -10.33 -1.65
C LYS A 129 -23.27 -11.17 -0.43
N THR A 130 -22.17 -10.87 0.24
CA THR A 130 -21.66 -11.64 1.37
C THR A 130 -22.33 -11.30 2.68
N GLN A 131 -23.03 -10.14 2.77
CA GLN A 131 -23.68 -9.65 3.99
C GLN A 131 -22.82 -9.87 5.23
N PRO A 132 -21.61 -9.28 5.29
CA PRO A 132 -20.70 -9.55 6.39
C PRO A 132 -21.34 -9.17 7.73
N PRO A 133 -21.06 -9.90 8.83
CA PRO A 133 -21.61 -9.62 10.14
C PRO A 133 -20.97 -8.33 10.73
N VAL A 134 -21.46 -7.18 10.30
CA VAL A 134 -20.91 -5.85 10.66
C VAL A 134 -20.88 -5.64 12.17
N GLY A 135 -21.90 -6.15 12.89
CA GLY A 135 -21.97 -6.06 14.36
C GLY A 135 -20.84 -6.82 15.07
N GLU A 136 -20.47 -8.00 14.58
CA GLU A 136 -19.34 -8.77 15.11
C GLU A 136 -18.01 -8.13 14.74
N ALA A 137 -17.92 -7.60 13.51
CA ALA A 137 -16.75 -6.86 13.04
C ALA A 137 -16.47 -5.63 13.91
N LEU A 138 -17.52 -4.85 14.25
CA LEU A 138 -17.40 -3.68 15.13
C LEU A 138 -16.99 -4.06 16.56
N LYS A 139 -17.58 -5.12 17.13
CA LYS A 139 -17.19 -5.63 18.45
C LYS A 139 -15.71 -6.02 18.47
N SER A 140 -15.27 -6.69 17.45
CA SER A 140 -13.89 -7.15 17.29
C SER A 140 -12.90 -6.01 17.08
N ALA A 141 -13.35 -4.91 16.50
CA ALA A 141 -12.53 -3.72 16.34
C ALA A 141 -12.27 -2.98 17.67
N VAL A 142 -13.05 -3.24 18.72
CA VAL A 142 -12.95 -2.56 20.03
C VAL A 142 -12.07 -3.33 21.03
N GLY A 143 -12.00 -4.66 20.93
CA GLY A 143 -11.24 -5.48 21.89
C GLY A 143 -10.37 -6.54 21.21
N PRO A 144 -9.05 -6.56 21.47
CA PRO A 144 -8.18 -7.60 20.92
C PRO A 144 -8.40 -8.93 21.64
N SER A 145 -8.67 -9.98 20.87
CA SER A 145 -8.73 -11.35 21.39
C SER A 145 -7.34 -12.00 21.26
N GLY A 146 -6.31 -11.51 21.96
CA GLY A 146 -4.99 -12.10 21.88
C GLY A 146 -3.92 -11.38 22.69
N GLY A 147 -2.83 -12.08 23.00
CA GLY A 147 -1.67 -11.50 23.69
C GLY A 147 -0.90 -10.51 22.85
N PHE A 148 -0.12 -9.63 23.49
CA PHE A 148 0.66 -8.57 22.84
C PHE A 148 1.53 -9.06 21.68
N ASN A 149 2.18 -10.22 21.82
CA ASN A 149 3.04 -10.78 20.76
C ASN A 149 2.27 -11.23 19.50
N SER A 150 1.02 -11.67 19.65
CA SER A 150 0.18 -12.04 18.49
C SER A 150 -0.31 -10.81 17.72
N ILE A 151 -0.27 -9.63 18.36
CA ILE A 151 -0.74 -8.35 17.83
C ILE A 151 0.40 -7.62 17.11
N LEU A 152 1.60 -7.68 17.64
CA LEU A 152 2.72 -6.83 17.21
C LEU A 152 3.13 -7.09 15.75
N GLN A 153 3.36 -8.34 15.38
CA GLN A 153 3.85 -8.68 14.04
C GLN A 153 2.86 -8.33 12.92
N PRO A 154 1.56 -8.71 12.98
CA PRO A 154 0.58 -8.29 11.98
C PRO A 154 0.40 -6.77 11.90
N THR A 155 0.44 -6.08 13.04
CA THR A 155 0.33 -4.62 13.08
C THR A 155 1.51 -3.96 12.37
N LEU A 156 2.75 -4.38 12.66
CA LEU A 156 3.94 -3.87 11.99
C LEU A 156 3.91 -4.14 10.48
N THR A 157 3.49 -5.33 10.07
CA THR A 157 3.35 -5.68 8.64
C THR A 157 2.30 -4.80 7.95
N LEU A 158 1.16 -4.57 8.59
CA LEU A 158 0.11 -3.70 8.05
C LEU A 158 0.55 -2.23 8.03
N ILE A 159 1.24 -1.74 9.05
CA ILE A 159 1.82 -0.39 9.04
C ILE A 159 2.79 -0.26 7.87
N GLY A 160 3.73 -1.20 7.71
CA GLY A 160 4.69 -1.19 6.61
C GLY A 160 4.05 -1.24 5.23
N GLY A 161 2.98 -2.03 5.06
CA GLY A 161 2.27 -2.18 3.78
C GLY A 161 1.30 -1.03 3.47
N THR A 162 0.77 -0.33 4.48
CA THR A 162 -0.21 0.75 4.30
C THR A 162 0.41 2.14 4.35
N VAL A 163 1.54 2.32 5.04
CA VAL A 163 2.30 3.57 5.00
C VAL A 163 2.98 3.68 3.65
N GLY A 164 2.27 4.12 2.63
CA GLY A 164 2.86 4.58 1.36
C GLY A 164 3.78 5.81 1.55
N GLY A 165 4.26 6.03 2.77
CA GLY A 165 5.07 7.18 3.18
C GLY A 165 6.38 7.32 2.43
N TYR A 166 6.92 6.24 1.88
CA TYR A 166 8.12 6.33 1.06
C TYR A 166 7.86 7.10 -0.25
N ILE A 167 6.67 6.98 -0.85
CA ILE A 167 6.28 7.75 -2.04
C ILE A 167 6.16 9.23 -1.70
N ILE A 168 5.49 9.53 -0.57
CA ILE A 168 5.35 10.89 -0.07
C ILE A 168 6.73 11.47 0.27
N PHE A 169 7.56 10.70 0.94
CA PHE A 169 8.89 11.10 1.38
C PHE A 169 9.84 11.37 0.20
N SER A 170 9.82 10.56 -0.84
CA SER A 170 10.69 10.68 -2.01
C SER A 170 10.16 11.64 -3.09
N GLY A 171 8.85 11.76 -3.24
CA GLY A 171 8.20 12.46 -4.35
C GLY A 171 7.22 13.56 -3.96
N GLY A 172 6.86 13.70 -2.67
CA GLY A 172 5.85 14.64 -2.21
C GLY A 172 6.16 16.11 -2.52
N HIS A 173 7.43 16.48 -2.59
CA HIS A 173 7.86 17.84 -2.97
C HIS A 173 7.39 18.24 -4.37
N ARG A 174 7.19 17.30 -5.29
CA ARG A 174 6.70 17.55 -6.65
C ARG A 174 5.21 17.85 -6.74
N LEU A 175 4.47 17.57 -5.66
CA LEU A 175 3.03 17.84 -5.59
C LEU A 175 2.72 19.22 -5.01
N ILE A 176 3.77 19.98 -4.62
CA ILE A 176 3.65 21.26 -3.92
C ILE A 176 4.08 22.41 -4.85
N ASP A 177 4.74 22.10 -5.96
CA ASP A 177 5.05 23.03 -7.04
C ASP A 177 3.85 23.16 -7.98
#